data_d2d699e433c8be42df51b7d4ed960dd8
#
_entry.id   d2d699e433c8be42df51b7d4ed960dd8
#
_cell.length_a   1.000
_cell.length_b   1.000
_cell.length_c   1.000
_cell.angle_alpha   90.00
_cell.angle_beta   90.00
_cell.angle_gamma   90.00
#
_symmetry.space_group_name_H-M   'P 1'
#
loop_
_entity.id
_entity.type
_entity.pdbx_description
1 polymer ?
#
loop_
_entity_poly.entity_id
_entity_poly.type
_entity_poly.pdbx_seq_one_letter_code
_entity_poly.pdbx_strand_id
1 'polypeptide(L)'
;MADFIRKIKLLPAFLVCTAVVLMLGGCGGYTINLVKDEFTVNVGDELDMDISSYVRASKAMLADMTIDLSQVDTDKMGTYNASVTYGEDVREFKVKVTDIKAPEISLKSEEIYFEQQGTLQLDNVVASVKDYSDYEYGFSKDMTLADKDKEMVDTLSFDSLGDYNAEVIAKDSFGNISVRDFRVHVVEPGKIPGGAAGISDYSAYMNTSAGVDIGDLDSYDTTGVYYGLGDNVDSENNRPQIGYYTNLYDKYRVDFIEPQSSYIWLTFNEIGENGRTVKILDTLKEKGVKAVFFVTLSYVKDNEALVRRMIDEGHVIGNYTASGKEVGDLSLNQLTSELDTLYNYVYETFGYEMYLFRPPSGYFNEQTLAAAQKSGYRTVFWSYAYADWDSQMTTRQALSKALARAHGGAIYSLSASSSLNQKMLADLIDGIRAKGFEFAFYQKN
;
A
#
# COMPACT_ATOMS: atom_id res chain seq x y z
N MET A 1 5.00 14.84 -12.61
CA MET A 1 5.72 16.02 -12.12
C MET A 1 6.42 15.64 -10.84
N ALA A 2 7.59 15.32 -11.00
CA ALA A 2 8.90 15.38 -10.38
C ALA A 2 8.94 15.31 -8.85
N ASP A 3 9.72 14.29 -8.49
CA ASP A 3 10.70 14.27 -7.40
C ASP A 3 10.25 14.45 -5.94
N PHE A 4 10.28 13.33 -5.23
CA PHE A 4 11.04 13.27 -3.98
C PHE A 4 11.41 11.81 -3.64
N ILE A 5 12.61 11.42 -4.07
CA ILE A 5 13.22 10.13 -3.69
C ILE A 5 14.00 10.33 -2.40
N ARG A 6 13.66 9.57 -1.37
CA ARG A 6 14.52 9.38 -0.19
C ARG A 6 15.16 8.01 -0.24
N LYS A 7 16.49 7.99 -0.34
CA LYS A 7 17.37 6.81 -0.43
C LYS A 7 17.26 5.93 0.81
N ILE A 8 17.03 4.63 0.62
CA ILE A 8 17.38 3.58 1.59
C ILE A 8 18.49 2.75 0.97
N LYS A 9 19.68 2.72 1.61
CA LYS A 9 20.83 1.93 1.18
C LYS A 9 20.73 0.53 1.78
N LEU A 10 20.75 -0.52 0.96
CA LEU A 10 20.86 -1.90 1.42
C LEU A 10 21.68 -2.77 0.46
N LEU A 11 22.82 -3.25 0.99
CA LEU A 11 23.63 -4.46 0.68
C LEU A 11 24.44 -4.58 -0.64
N PRO A 12 25.53 -5.38 -0.63
CA PRO A 12 26.70 -5.16 -1.47
C PRO A 12 26.60 -5.74 -2.89
N ALA A 13 27.28 -5.08 -3.80
CA ALA A 13 27.36 -5.36 -5.23
C ALA A 13 28.05 -6.67 -5.58
N PHE A 14 27.48 -7.40 -6.54
CA PHE A 14 28.14 -8.54 -7.20
C PHE A 14 28.87 -8.03 -8.48
N LEU A 15 30.17 -8.32 -8.54
CA LEU A 15 31.02 -8.00 -9.70
C LEU A 15 30.94 -9.12 -10.75
N VAL A 16 30.46 -8.83 -11.95
CA VAL A 16 30.43 -9.80 -13.07
C VAL A 16 31.66 -9.64 -13.94
N CYS A 17 32.49 -10.71 -14.06
CA CYS A 17 33.74 -10.71 -14.82
C CYS A 17 33.65 -11.42 -16.18
N THR A 18 34.01 -10.72 -17.24
CA THR A 18 34.46 -11.35 -18.50
C THR A 18 35.92 -10.96 -18.78
N ALA A 19 36.78 -11.94 -18.92
CA ALA A 19 38.22 -11.73 -19.05
C ALA A 19 38.73 -11.85 -20.50
N VAL A 20 39.55 -10.92 -20.94
CA VAL A 20 40.42 -11.08 -22.11
C VAL A 20 41.86 -10.85 -21.66
N VAL A 21 42.72 -11.84 -21.94
CA VAL A 21 44.17 -11.81 -21.59
C VAL A 21 44.98 -11.46 -22.82
N LEU A 22 45.81 -10.43 -22.73
CA LEU A 22 46.95 -10.19 -23.63
C LEU A 22 48.25 -10.13 -22.83
N MET A 23 49.18 -11.07 -23.11
CA MET A 23 50.53 -11.04 -22.55
C MET A 23 51.48 -10.30 -23.49
N LEU A 24 52.25 -9.37 -22.96
CA LEU A 24 53.53 -8.93 -23.54
C LEU A 24 54.55 -8.80 -22.42
N GLY A 25 55.62 -9.55 -22.51
CA GLY A 25 56.72 -9.56 -21.55
C GLY A 25 57.79 -8.51 -21.83
N GLY A 26 58.41 -8.01 -20.77
CA GLY A 26 59.60 -7.13 -20.84
C GLY A 26 60.14 -6.84 -19.43
N CYS A 27 61.45 -6.89 -19.29
CA CYS A 27 62.29 -6.99 -18.11
C CYS A 27 62.08 -5.97 -16.99
N GLY A 28 62.08 -6.44 -15.75
CA GLY A 28 62.80 -5.84 -14.63
C GLY A 28 62.11 -4.74 -13.83
N GLY A 29 60.77 -4.67 -13.83
CA GLY A 29 59.96 -3.93 -12.85
C GLY A 29 58.79 -4.78 -12.41
N TYR A 30 58.38 -4.66 -11.17
CA TYR A 30 57.16 -5.34 -10.72
C TYR A 30 55.97 -4.71 -11.47
N THR A 31 55.46 -5.39 -12.49
CA THR A 31 54.33 -4.89 -13.30
C THR A 31 53.05 -5.08 -12.51
N ILE A 32 52.26 -4.01 -12.30
CA ILE A 32 50.91 -4.07 -11.73
C ILE A 32 50.04 -4.82 -12.74
N ASN A 33 49.54 -6.00 -12.34
CA ASN A 33 48.69 -6.83 -13.16
C ASN A 33 47.21 -6.56 -12.78
N LEU A 34 46.50 -5.75 -13.55
CA LEU A 34 45.09 -5.53 -13.40
C LEU A 34 44.32 -6.82 -13.67
N VAL A 35 43.22 -7.04 -12.94
CA VAL A 35 42.26 -8.12 -13.19
C VAL A 35 41.59 -7.90 -14.56
N LYS A 36 41.32 -6.63 -14.92
CA LYS A 36 40.80 -6.16 -16.19
C LYS A 36 41.04 -4.63 -16.35
N ASP A 37 40.96 -4.12 -17.57
CA ASP A 37 41.20 -2.70 -17.82
C ASP A 37 39.95 -1.82 -17.62
N GLU A 38 38.73 -2.45 -17.54
CA GLU A 38 37.48 -1.76 -17.24
C GLU A 38 36.64 -2.56 -16.25
N PHE A 39 36.16 -1.90 -15.20
CA PHE A 39 35.28 -2.43 -14.18
C PHE A 39 33.92 -1.77 -14.31
N THR A 40 32.86 -2.58 -14.16
CA THR A 40 31.49 -2.07 -14.18
C THR A 40 30.94 -2.07 -12.76
N VAL A 41 30.32 -0.95 -12.39
CA VAL A 41 29.67 -0.75 -11.09
C VAL A 41 28.24 -0.28 -11.36
N ASN A 42 27.31 -0.79 -10.60
CA ASN A 42 25.94 -0.29 -10.70
C ASN A 42 25.84 1.13 -10.16
N VAL A 43 25.07 1.95 -10.84
CA VAL A 43 24.82 3.31 -10.38
C VAL A 43 24.12 3.29 -9.00
N GLY A 44 24.59 4.13 -8.10
CA GLY A 44 24.14 4.21 -6.71
C GLY A 44 24.73 3.18 -5.75
N ASP A 45 25.53 2.20 -6.23
CA ASP A 45 26.23 1.24 -5.37
C ASP A 45 27.54 1.82 -4.81
N GLU A 46 27.98 1.27 -3.69
CA GLU A 46 29.29 1.61 -3.13
C GLU A 46 30.42 0.97 -3.94
N LEU A 47 31.54 1.68 -4.04
CA LEU A 47 32.75 1.14 -4.66
C LEU A 47 33.35 0.04 -3.75
N ASP A 48 33.83 -1.03 -4.38
CA ASP A 48 34.66 -1.98 -3.69
C ASP A 48 36.03 -1.37 -3.41
N MET A 49 36.37 -1.24 -2.13
CA MET A 49 37.66 -0.65 -1.69
C MET A 49 38.74 -1.70 -1.50
N ASP A 50 38.45 -3.00 -1.71
CA ASP A 50 39.46 -4.06 -1.64
C ASP A 50 40.30 -4.06 -2.94
N ILE A 51 41.54 -3.67 -2.80
CA ILE A 51 42.52 -3.59 -3.93
C ILE A 51 42.66 -4.95 -4.65
N SER A 52 42.45 -6.07 -3.94
CA SER A 52 42.51 -7.40 -4.55
C SER A 52 41.43 -7.66 -5.59
N SER A 53 40.37 -6.89 -5.59
CA SER A 53 39.32 -6.91 -6.62
C SER A 53 39.79 -6.34 -7.96
N TYR A 54 40.81 -5.50 -7.95
CA TYR A 54 41.30 -4.79 -9.12
C TYR A 54 42.63 -5.33 -9.63
N VAL A 55 43.46 -5.92 -8.75
CA VAL A 55 44.85 -6.32 -9.07
C VAL A 55 45.09 -7.79 -8.65
N ARG A 56 45.85 -8.49 -9.51
CA ARG A 56 46.39 -9.82 -9.21
C ARG A 56 47.82 -9.68 -8.69
N ALA A 57 47.98 -9.82 -7.37
CA ALA A 57 49.28 -9.77 -6.71
C ALA A 57 49.30 -10.68 -5.46
N SER A 58 50.50 -10.92 -4.91
CA SER A 58 50.63 -11.61 -3.63
C SER A 58 50.10 -10.73 -2.49
N LYS A 59 49.68 -11.36 -1.38
CA LYS A 59 49.18 -10.64 -0.21
C LYS A 59 50.17 -9.60 0.32
N ALA A 60 51.45 -9.87 0.24
CA ALA A 60 52.48 -8.93 0.66
C ALA A 60 52.58 -7.70 -0.27
N MET A 61 52.43 -7.88 -1.59
CA MET A 61 52.40 -6.79 -2.55
C MET A 61 51.15 -5.94 -2.44
N LEU A 62 49.97 -6.59 -2.25
CA LEU A 62 48.70 -5.87 -2.08
C LEU A 62 48.72 -4.94 -0.87
N ALA A 63 49.44 -5.30 0.20
CA ALA A 63 49.59 -4.47 1.40
C ALA A 63 50.34 -3.15 1.18
N ASP A 64 51.21 -3.11 0.15
CA ASP A 64 52.01 -1.93 -0.19
C ASP A 64 51.44 -1.15 -1.40
N MET A 65 50.33 -1.63 -1.96
CA MET A 65 49.64 -0.94 -3.07
C MET A 65 48.59 0.03 -2.54
N THR A 66 48.35 1.07 -3.33
CA THR A 66 47.25 2.04 -3.09
C THR A 66 46.37 2.14 -4.30
N ILE A 67 45.06 2.31 -4.08
CA ILE A 67 44.09 2.53 -5.13
C ILE A 67 43.49 3.92 -5.01
N ASP A 68 43.38 4.61 -6.15
CA ASP A 68 42.73 5.91 -6.25
C ASP A 68 41.44 5.76 -7.08
N LEU A 69 40.31 5.85 -6.39
CA LEU A 69 38.97 5.85 -6.95
C LEU A 69 38.28 7.22 -6.74
N SER A 70 39.01 8.25 -6.35
CA SER A 70 38.48 9.56 -5.95
C SER A 70 37.69 10.28 -7.04
N GLN A 71 37.99 9.95 -8.32
CA GLN A 71 37.30 10.52 -9.47
C GLN A 71 35.99 9.77 -9.85
N VAL A 72 35.71 8.64 -9.20
CA VAL A 72 34.54 7.82 -9.53
C VAL A 72 33.33 8.31 -8.75
N ASP A 73 32.37 8.88 -9.48
CA ASP A 73 31.07 9.27 -8.93
C ASP A 73 30.06 8.16 -9.23
N THR A 74 29.76 7.34 -8.23
CA THR A 74 28.81 6.23 -8.39
C THR A 74 27.35 6.69 -8.43
N ASP A 75 27.05 7.91 -8.05
CA ASP A 75 25.69 8.46 -8.16
C ASP A 75 25.38 8.97 -9.59
N LYS A 76 26.38 8.94 -10.49
CA LYS A 76 26.24 9.44 -11.86
C LYS A 76 26.78 8.46 -12.89
N MET A 77 25.95 8.05 -13.82
CA MET A 77 26.36 7.20 -14.94
C MET A 77 27.46 7.86 -15.78
N GLY A 78 28.49 7.09 -16.14
CA GLY A 78 29.65 7.57 -16.88
C GLY A 78 30.80 6.59 -16.84
N THR A 79 31.91 6.96 -17.53
CA THR A 79 33.17 6.20 -17.44
C THR A 79 34.22 7.09 -16.80
N TYR A 80 34.75 6.63 -15.70
CA TYR A 80 35.70 7.35 -14.85
C TYR A 80 37.10 6.75 -14.92
N ASN A 81 38.10 7.54 -14.69
CA ASN A 81 39.46 7.06 -14.54
C ASN A 81 39.76 6.70 -13.09
N ALA A 82 40.49 5.62 -12.92
CA ALA A 82 40.98 5.16 -11.63
C ALA A 82 42.41 4.64 -11.79
N SER A 83 43.16 4.51 -10.71
CA SER A 83 44.54 4.01 -10.77
C SER A 83 44.92 3.18 -9.55
N VAL A 84 45.89 2.31 -9.76
CA VAL A 84 46.60 1.59 -8.70
C VAL A 84 48.08 1.97 -8.76
N THR A 85 48.67 2.23 -7.61
CA THR A 85 50.08 2.60 -7.45
C THR A 85 50.79 1.54 -6.61
N TYR A 86 51.98 1.15 -7.06
CA TYR A 86 52.92 0.31 -6.32
C TYR A 86 54.35 0.85 -6.48
N GLY A 87 54.88 1.43 -5.41
CA GLY A 87 56.17 2.15 -5.48
C GLY A 87 56.08 3.38 -6.39
N GLU A 88 56.88 3.40 -7.47
CA GLU A 88 56.85 4.45 -8.50
C GLU A 88 55.94 4.10 -9.70
N ASP A 89 55.44 2.85 -9.76
CA ASP A 89 54.60 2.39 -10.87
C ASP A 89 53.13 2.77 -10.63
N VAL A 90 52.51 3.36 -11.66
CA VAL A 90 51.09 3.69 -11.69
C VAL A 90 50.41 2.97 -12.84
N ARG A 91 49.32 2.28 -12.58
CA ARG A 91 48.49 1.64 -13.60
C ARG A 91 47.09 2.21 -13.59
N GLU A 92 46.71 2.87 -14.68
CA GLU A 92 45.35 3.39 -14.87
C GLU A 92 44.42 2.31 -15.38
N PHE A 93 43.15 2.41 -14.99
CA PHE A 93 42.03 1.61 -15.47
C PHE A 93 40.73 2.43 -15.51
N LYS A 94 39.67 1.87 -16.09
CA LYS A 94 38.39 2.53 -16.20
C LYS A 94 37.37 1.91 -15.21
N VAL A 95 36.51 2.76 -14.66
CA VAL A 95 35.30 2.34 -13.93
C VAL A 95 34.12 2.89 -14.69
N LYS A 96 33.30 1.98 -15.24
CA LYS A 96 32.06 2.30 -15.92
C LYS A 96 30.90 2.20 -14.91
N VAL A 97 30.34 3.33 -14.55
CA VAL A 97 29.11 3.41 -13.74
C VAL A 97 27.92 3.41 -14.67
N THR A 98 27.09 2.40 -14.57
CA THR A 98 25.91 2.22 -15.44
C THR A 98 24.84 1.44 -14.68
N ASP A 99 23.62 1.45 -15.17
CA ASP A 99 22.58 0.62 -14.61
C ASP A 99 22.70 -0.82 -15.12
N ILE A 100 22.85 -1.76 -14.19
CA ILE A 100 22.94 -3.20 -14.45
C ILE A 100 21.98 -4.01 -13.59
N LYS A 101 21.14 -3.34 -12.82
CA LYS A 101 20.11 -3.97 -12.00
C LYS A 101 18.76 -3.85 -12.71
N ALA A 102 17.98 -4.88 -12.61
CA ALA A 102 16.62 -4.84 -13.12
C ALA A 102 15.69 -4.12 -12.14
N PRO A 103 14.57 -3.54 -12.63
CA PRO A 103 13.57 -2.91 -11.79
C PRO A 103 13.10 -3.82 -10.66
N GLU A 104 12.92 -3.29 -9.47
CA GLU A 104 12.39 -4.02 -8.32
C GLU A 104 10.87 -3.93 -8.31
N ILE A 105 10.19 -5.06 -8.54
CA ILE A 105 8.73 -5.17 -8.52
C ILE A 105 8.28 -5.63 -7.15
N SER A 106 7.39 -4.87 -6.52
CA SER A 106 6.68 -5.25 -5.30
C SER A 106 5.19 -5.46 -5.61
N LEU A 107 4.67 -6.63 -5.29
CA LEU A 107 3.25 -6.95 -5.45
C LEU A 107 2.48 -6.62 -4.17
N LYS A 108 1.20 -6.27 -4.31
CA LYS A 108 0.27 -6.11 -3.18
C LYS A 108 -0.03 -7.44 -2.50
N SER A 109 -0.06 -8.53 -3.28
CA SER A 109 -0.20 -9.92 -2.82
C SER A 109 0.36 -10.87 -3.87
N GLU A 110 0.83 -12.04 -3.42
CA GLU A 110 1.24 -13.14 -4.31
C GLU A 110 0.05 -14.04 -4.72
N GLU A 111 -1.08 -13.93 -4.02
CA GLU A 111 -2.35 -14.59 -4.33
C GLU A 111 -3.46 -13.56 -4.38
N ILE A 112 -4.21 -13.52 -5.48
CA ILE A 112 -5.27 -12.55 -5.75
C ILE A 112 -6.53 -13.32 -6.11
N TYR A 113 -7.63 -12.99 -5.45
CA TYR A 113 -8.96 -13.44 -5.82
C TYR A 113 -9.61 -12.41 -6.72
N PHE A 114 -10.16 -12.85 -7.83
CA PHE A 114 -10.73 -12.00 -8.86
C PHE A 114 -12.11 -12.54 -9.27
N GLU A 115 -13.12 -11.68 -9.28
CA GLU A 115 -14.46 -12.09 -9.73
C GLU A 115 -14.52 -12.17 -11.24
N GLN A 116 -15.08 -13.27 -11.75
CA GLN A 116 -15.33 -13.44 -13.18
C GLN A 116 -16.19 -12.28 -13.71
N GLN A 117 -15.90 -11.76 -14.89
CA GLN A 117 -16.55 -10.68 -15.63
C GLN A 117 -15.83 -9.32 -15.59
N GLY A 118 -14.74 -9.19 -14.87
CA GLY A 118 -13.93 -7.99 -14.85
C GLY A 118 -12.64 -8.11 -15.68
N THR A 119 -11.88 -7.05 -15.63
CA THR A 119 -10.53 -6.97 -16.19
C THR A 119 -9.56 -6.62 -15.06
N LEU A 120 -8.59 -7.51 -14.80
CA LEU A 120 -7.57 -7.29 -13.79
C LEU A 120 -6.62 -6.20 -14.28
N GLN A 121 -6.53 -5.11 -13.52
CA GLN A 121 -5.65 -3.96 -13.81
C GLN A 121 -4.32 -4.10 -13.08
N LEU A 122 -3.25 -3.53 -13.65
CA LEU A 122 -1.92 -3.51 -13.00
C LEU A 122 -1.95 -2.91 -11.60
N ASP A 123 -2.69 -1.82 -11.43
CA ASP A 123 -2.83 -1.14 -10.14
C ASP A 123 -3.49 -2.00 -9.06
N ASN A 124 -4.21 -3.05 -9.44
CA ASN A 124 -4.77 -4.00 -8.48
C ASN A 124 -3.69 -4.95 -7.91
N VAL A 125 -2.63 -5.20 -8.66
CA VAL A 125 -1.61 -6.22 -8.38
C VAL A 125 -0.30 -5.60 -7.90
N VAL A 126 0.15 -4.53 -8.55
CA VAL A 126 1.45 -3.91 -8.32
C VAL A 126 1.34 -2.88 -7.19
N ALA A 127 2.16 -3.04 -6.16
CA ALA A 127 2.30 -2.06 -5.08
C ALA A 127 3.30 -0.96 -5.47
N SER A 128 4.42 -1.34 -6.07
CA SER A 128 5.42 -0.41 -6.59
C SER A 128 6.37 -1.09 -7.55
N VAL A 129 6.90 -0.30 -8.49
CA VAL A 129 8.10 -0.64 -9.26
C VAL A 129 9.14 0.44 -9.00
N LYS A 130 10.40 0.05 -8.78
CA LYS A 130 11.49 0.99 -8.49
C LYS A 130 12.71 0.62 -9.30
N ASP A 131 13.32 1.64 -9.89
CA ASP A 131 14.58 1.54 -10.58
C ASP A 131 15.33 2.87 -10.54
N TYR A 132 16.61 2.85 -10.90
CA TYR A 132 17.40 4.06 -11.06
C TYR A 132 17.12 4.72 -12.42
N SER A 133 16.95 3.92 -13.46
CA SER A 133 16.66 4.37 -14.82
C SER A 133 15.17 4.37 -15.14
N ASP A 134 14.80 4.99 -16.25
CA ASP A 134 13.44 4.93 -16.77
C ASP A 134 13.05 3.48 -17.08
N TYR A 135 11.84 3.09 -16.71
CA TYR A 135 11.33 1.74 -16.89
C TYR A 135 9.88 1.73 -17.37
N GLU A 136 9.49 0.60 -17.96
CA GLU A 136 8.12 0.24 -18.27
C GLU A 136 7.77 -1.08 -17.58
N TYR A 137 6.51 -1.30 -17.26
CA TYR A 137 6.05 -2.55 -16.68
C TYR A 137 4.61 -2.87 -17.11
N GLY A 138 4.26 -4.15 -17.04
CA GLY A 138 2.95 -4.64 -17.44
C GLY A 138 2.76 -6.10 -17.03
N PHE A 139 1.59 -6.66 -17.32
CA PHE A 139 1.41 -8.10 -17.27
C PHE A 139 2.07 -8.77 -18.45
N SER A 140 2.64 -9.95 -18.26
CA SER A 140 3.11 -10.78 -19.36
C SER A 140 1.91 -11.37 -20.11
N LYS A 141 1.84 -11.11 -21.42
CA LYS A 141 0.79 -11.66 -22.29
C LYS A 141 0.95 -13.17 -22.53
N ASP A 142 2.19 -13.65 -22.53
CA ASP A 142 2.53 -15.06 -22.70
C ASP A 142 3.71 -15.44 -21.83
N MET A 143 3.42 -16.15 -20.75
CA MET A 143 4.40 -16.58 -19.75
C MET A 143 5.37 -17.67 -20.27
N THR A 144 5.06 -18.31 -21.41
CA THR A 144 5.91 -19.38 -21.98
C THR A 144 7.10 -18.85 -22.74
N LEU A 145 7.11 -17.54 -23.06
CA LEU A 145 8.20 -16.90 -23.78
C LEU A 145 9.38 -16.59 -22.84
N ALA A 146 10.57 -16.42 -23.41
CA ALA A 146 11.72 -15.89 -22.66
C ALA A 146 11.46 -14.42 -22.28
N ASP A 147 11.90 -13.99 -21.10
CA ASP A 147 11.58 -12.67 -20.53
C ASP A 147 11.84 -11.48 -21.46
N LYS A 148 12.92 -11.54 -22.24
CA LYS A 148 13.24 -10.52 -23.27
C LYS A 148 12.26 -10.43 -24.44
N ASP A 149 11.48 -11.50 -24.67
CA ASP A 149 10.57 -11.65 -25.81
C ASP A 149 9.09 -11.52 -25.37
N LYS A 150 8.83 -11.30 -24.07
CA LYS A 150 7.48 -11.12 -23.52
C LYS A 150 6.93 -9.75 -23.92
N GLU A 151 5.70 -9.76 -24.41
CA GLU A 151 4.90 -8.55 -24.61
C GLU A 151 4.21 -8.17 -23.30
N MET A 152 4.14 -6.88 -23.01
CA MET A 152 3.44 -6.31 -21.87
C MET A 152 2.02 -5.90 -22.26
N VAL A 153 1.08 -6.15 -21.34
CA VAL A 153 -0.30 -5.66 -21.45
C VAL A 153 -0.70 -5.01 -20.12
N ASP A 154 -1.59 -4.02 -20.19
CA ASP A 154 -2.03 -3.28 -19.00
C ASP A 154 -3.07 -4.05 -18.18
N THR A 155 -3.72 -5.05 -18.81
CA THR A 155 -4.86 -5.75 -18.22
C THR A 155 -4.86 -7.24 -18.56
N LEU A 156 -5.40 -8.07 -17.67
CA LEU A 156 -5.70 -9.47 -17.91
C LEU A 156 -7.21 -9.73 -17.79
N SER A 157 -7.73 -10.62 -18.65
CA SER A 157 -9.10 -11.12 -18.60
C SER A 157 -9.11 -12.63 -18.49
N PHE A 158 -10.09 -13.17 -17.80
CA PHE A 158 -10.22 -14.61 -17.56
C PHE A 158 -11.61 -15.08 -17.97
N ASP A 159 -11.67 -16.02 -18.91
CA ASP A 159 -12.93 -16.51 -19.50
C ASP A 159 -13.66 -17.52 -18.61
N SER A 160 -12.96 -18.15 -17.68
CA SER A 160 -13.49 -19.23 -16.84
C SER A 160 -13.10 -19.09 -15.38
N LEU A 161 -13.88 -19.69 -14.50
CA LEU A 161 -13.52 -19.89 -13.09
C LEU A 161 -12.32 -20.83 -12.97
N GLY A 162 -11.48 -20.59 -11.98
CA GLY A 162 -10.33 -21.45 -11.70
C GLY A 162 -9.09 -20.68 -11.26
N ASP A 163 -8.00 -21.42 -11.13
CA ASP A 163 -6.71 -20.91 -10.71
C ASP A 163 -5.81 -20.67 -11.90
N TYR A 164 -5.24 -19.49 -11.99
CA TYR A 164 -4.34 -19.07 -13.05
C TYR A 164 -3.03 -18.58 -12.46
N ASN A 165 -1.93 -18.91 -13.12
CA ASN A 165 -0.67 -18.23 -12.88
C ASN A 165 -0.59 -17.01 -13.79
N ALA A 166 -0.04 -15.93 -13.28
CA ALA A 166 0.20 -14.71 -14.03
C ALA A 166 1.54 -14.09 -13.59
N GLU A 167 2.05 -13.19 -14.40
CA GLU A 167 3.32 -12.52 -14.17
C GLU A 167 3.20 -11.04 -14.41
N VAL A 168 3.89 -10.26 -13.56
CA VAL A 168 4.25 -8.87 -13.85
C VAL A 168 5.69 -8.85 -14.32
N ILE A 169 5.95 -8.18 -15.44
CA ILE A 169 7.27 -7.96 -16.00
C ILE A 169 7.58 -6.46 -15.97
N ALA A 170 8.83 -6.11 -15.64
CA ALA A 170 9.33 -4.75 -15.75
C ALA A 170 10.67 -4.75 -16.47
N LYS A 171 10.89 -3.74 -17.32
CA LYS A 171 12.08 -3.57 -18.13
C LYS A 171 12.54 -2.12 -18.08
N ASP A 172 13.81 -1.92 -17.80
CA ASP A 172 14.44 -0.61 -17.83
C ASP A 172 14.93 -0.20 -19.21
N SER A 173 15.39 1.04 -19.33
CA SER A 173 15.96 1.61 -20.56
C SER A 173 17.31 1.00 -20.94
N PHE A 174 17.97 0.24 -20.05
CA PHE A 174 19.23 -0.49 -20.30
C PHE A 174 18.99 -1.94 -20.73
N GLY A 175 17.73 -2.40 -20.66
CA GLY A 175 17.34 -3.75 -21.06
C GLY A 175 17.45 -4.77 -19.93
N ASN A 176 17.65 -4.35 -18.68
CA ASN A 176 17.53 -5.24 -17.53
C ASN A 176 16.05 -5.54 -17.27
N ILE A 177 15.73 -6.79 -16.96
CA ILE A 177 14.36 -7.27 -16.88
C ILE A 177 14.17 -7.98 -15.55
N SER A 178 13.05 -7.70 -14.88
CA SER A 178 12.56 -8.48 -13.74
C SER A 178 11.16 -9.03 -14.03
N VAL A 179 10.86 -10.16 -13.40
CA VAL A 179 9.56 -10.83 -13.49
C VAL A 179 9.15 -11.25 -12.08
N ARG A 180 7.86 -11.07 -11.77
CA ARG A 180 7.25 -11.51 -10.51
C ARG A 180 6.00 -12.30 -10.81
N ASP A 181 6.01 -13.57 -10.40
CA ASP A 181 4.88 -14.47 -10.50
C ASP A 181 3.86 -14.18 -9.41
N PHE A 182 2.59 -14.34 -9.73
CA PHE A 182 1.50 -14.35 -8.77
C PHE A 182 0.39 -15.28 -9.24
N ARG A 183 -0.52 -15.65 -8.33
CA ARG A 183 -1.66 -16.51 -8.64
C ARG A 183 -2.94 -15.72 -8.61
N VAL A 184 -3.81 -15.99 -9.59
CA VAL A 184 -5.15 -15.44 -9.69
C VAL A 184 -6.17 -16.56 -9.52
N HIS A 185 -7.02 -16.43 -8.50
CA HIS A 185 -8.17 -17.31 -8.26
C HIS A 185 -9.41 -16.64 -8.82
N VAL A 186 -9.85 -17.05 -10.00
CA VAL A 186 -11.06 -16.52 -10.62
C VAL A 186 -12.26 -17.25 -10.03
N VAL A 187 -13.11 -16.50 -9.33
CA VAL A 187 -14.26 -16.99 -8.59
C VAL A 187 -15.57 -16.42 -9.11
N GLU A 188 -16.70 -17.03 -8.76
CA GLU A 188 -18.02 -16.46 -9.04
C GLU A 188 -18.17 -15.10 -8.30
N PRO A 189 -18.94 -14.17 -8.87
CA PRO A 189 -19.28 -12.92 -8.18
C PRO A 189 -19.82 -13.17 -6.77
N GLY A 190 -19.27 -12.45 -5.77
CA GLY A 190 -19.62 -12.61 -4.36
C GLY A 190 -19.00 -13.84 -3.66
N LYS A 191 -18.05 -14.53 -4.30
CA LYS A 191 -17.39 -15.74 -3.74
C LYS A 191 -15.91 -15.55 -3.39
N ILE A 192 -15.43 -14.33 -3.29
CA ILE A 192 -14.08 -14.06 -2.79
C ILE A 192 -14.01 -14.52 -1.33
N PRO A 193 -13.08 -15.42 -0.95
CA PRO A 193 -12.93 -15.87 0.44
C PRO A 193 -12.57 -14.70 1.35
N GLY A 194 -13.18 -14.62 2.52
CA GLY A 194 -12.89 -13.60 3.51
C GLY A 194 -11.41 -13.57 3.89
N GLY A 195 -10.82 -12.39 3.85
CA GLY A 195 -9.40 -12.16 4.15
C GLY A 195 -8.42 -12.45 3.02
N ALA A 196 -8.89 -12.92 1.87
CA ALA A 196 -8.07 -12.96 0.67
C ALA A 196 -7.85 -11.53 0.13
N ALA A 197 -6.70 -11.29 -0.51
CA ALA A 197 -6.52 -10.13 -1.36
C ALA A 197 -7.46 -10.32 -2.57
N GLY A 198 -8.70 -9.83 -2.43
CA GLY A 198 -9.75 -9.99 -3.43
C GLY A 198 -9.88 -8.74 -4.26
N ILE A 199 -9.92 -8.93 -5.56
CA ILE A 199 -10.37 -7.92 -6.50
C ILE A 199 -11.76 -8.37 -6.94
N SER A 200 -12.76 -7.85 -6.25
CA SER A 200 -14.12 -7.87 -6.77
C SER A 200 -14.26 -6.74 -7.77
N ASP A 201 -15.07 -6.91 -8.78
CA ASP A 201 -15.52 -5.80 -9.64
C ASP A 201 -16.46 -4.84 -8.85
N TYR A 202 -16.13 -4.64 -7.58
CA TYR A 202 -16.73 -3.66 -6.68
C TYR A 202 -16.49 -2.23 -7.16
N SER A 203 -15.55 -2.05 -8.10
CA SER A 203 -15.39 -0.80 -8.85
C SER A 203 -16.71 -0.36 -9.51
N ALA A 204 -17.54 -1.30 -9.96
CA ALA A 204 -18.86 -0.96 -10.50
C ALA A 204 -19.84 -0.44 -9.44
N TYR A 205 -19.80 -0.98 -8.21
CA TYR A 205 -20.64 -0.50 -7.11
C TYR A 205 -20.13 0.79 -6.47
N MET A 206 -18.83 1.00 -6.41
CA MET A 206 -18.23 2.22 -5.89
C MET A 206 -18.36 3.40 -6.88
N ASN A 207 -18.51 3.13 -8.19
CA ASN A 207 -18.69 4.14 -9.23
C ASN A 207 -20.13 4.50 -9.55
N THR A 208 -21.14 3.85 -9.01
CA THR A 208 -22.54 4.12 -9.34
C THR A 208 -23.10 5.39 -8.71
N SER A 209 -22.48 5.95 -7.72
CA SER A 209 -22.65 7.38 -7.46
C SER A 209 -21.70 8.16 -8.38
N ALA A 210 -22.05 8.22 -9.67
CA ALA A 210 -21.52 9.21 -10.60
C ALA A 210 -21.67 10.55 -9.89
N GLY A 211 -20.53 11.15 -9.49
CA GLY A 211 -20.57 12.30 -8.64
C GLY A 211 -21.49 13.36 -9.23
N VAL A 212 -22.52 13.70 -8.49
CA VAL A 212 -23.22 14.96 -8.74
C VAL A 212 -22.12 16.01 -8.79
N ASP A 213 -22.13 16.83 -9.82
CA ASP A 213 -21.27 18.01 -9.86
C ASP A 213 -21.56 18.82 -8.59
N ILE A 214 -20.63 18.78 -7.65
CA ILE A 214 -20.72 19.54 -6.42
C ILE A 214 -20.43 21.00 -6.78
N GLY A 215 -21.49 21.75 -6.99
CA GLY A 215 -21.44 23.15 -7.33
C GLY A 215 -20.84 24.03 -6.22
N ASP A 216 -21.52 25.14 -5.94
CA ASP A 216 -21.13 26.05 -4.87
C ASP A 216 -21.43 25.46 -3.49
N LEU A 217 -20.36 25.24 -2.69
CA LEU A 217 -20.46 24.65 -1.35
C LEU A 217 -21.25 25.52 -0.36
N ASP A 218 -21.33 26.85 -0.58
CA ASP A 218 -22.10 27.75 0.28
C ASP A 218 -23.62 27.60 0.10
N SER A 219 -24.07 26.87 -0.91
CA SER A 219 -25.49 26.61 -1.16
C SER A 219 -26.08 25.44 -0.37
N TYR A 220 -25.25 24.63 0.32
CA TYR A 220 -25.70 23.44 1.03
C TYR A 220 -26.15 23.74 2.47
N ASP A 221 -27.08 22.93 2.98
CA ASP A 221 -27.56 23.04 4.36
C ASP A 221 -26.43 22.80 5.36
N THR A 222 -26.31 23.71 6.32
CA THR A 222 -25.32 23.70 7.41
C THR A 222 -25.94 23.25 8.75
N THR A 223 -27.20 22.79 8.75
CA THR A 223 -27.85 22.28 9.96
C THR A 223 -27.18 20.97 10.40
N GLY A 224 -26.56 20.98 11.58
CA GLY A 224 -25.87 19.81 12.12
C GLY A 224 -26.82 18.66 12.47
N VAL A 225 -26.45 17.46 12.11
CA VAL A 225 -27.19 16.20 12.34
C VAL A 225 -26.31 15.17 13.03
N TYR A 226 -26.82 14.57 14.12
CA TYR A 226 -26.20 13.37 14.72
C TYR A 226 -26.80 12.12 14.11
N TYR A 227 -25.95 11.29 13.50
CA TYR A 227 -26.37 10.01 12.93
C TYR A 227 -26.73 8.97 14.00
N GLY A 228 -26.01 8.96 15.12
CA GLY A 228 -26.21 8.02 16.23
C GLY A 228 -25.52 6.66 15.98
N LEU A 229 -25.95 5.64 16.73
CA LEU A 229 -25.30 4.32 16.73
C LEU A 229 -25.68 3.44 15.53
N GLY A 230 -26.70 3.79 14.76
CA GLY A 230 -27.17 2.98 13.63
C GLY A 230 -27.77 1.62 14.02
N ASP A 231 -28.00 1.36 15.30
CA ASP A 231 -28.42 0.04 15.82
C ASP A 231 -29.94 -0.11 16.00
N ASN A 232 -30.72 0.88 15.59
CA ASN A 232 -32.18 0.80 15.62
C ASN A 232 -32.67 -0.18 14.56
N VAL A 233 -33.31 -1.26 15.02
CA VAL A 233 -33.89 -2.25 14.15
C VAL A 233 -35.34 -2.55 14.58
N ASP A 234 -36.17 -2.86 13.62
CA ASP A 234 -37.51 -3.37 13.90
C ASP A 234 -37.52 -4.89 14.24
N SER A 235 -38.71 -5.47 14.42
CA SER A 235 -38.88 -6.89 14.75
C SER A 235 -38.36 -7.84 13.67
N GLU A 236 -38.25 -7.36 12.43
CA GLU A 236 -37.79 -8.10 11.26
C GLU A 236 -36.29 -7.84 10.94
N ASN A 237 -35.61 -7.16 11.86
CA ASN A 237 -34.19 -6.73 11.68
C ASN A 237 -33.96 -5.73 10.55
N ASN A 238 -35.02 -5.04 10.07
CA ASN A 238 -34.86 -3.93 9.15
C ASN A 238 -34.31 -2.70 9.88
N ARG A 239 -33.68 -1.79 9.12
CA ARG A 239 -33.01 -0.58 9.62
C ARG A 239 -33.61 0.69 9.00
N PRO A 240 -34.82 1.09 9.45
CA PRO A 240 -35.53 2.22 8.82
C PRO A 240 -34.76 3.52 8.90
N GLN A 241 -34.00 3.76 9.97
CA GLN A 241 -33.15 4.95 10.08
C GLN A 241 -32.05 4.96 9.01
N ILE A 242 -31.39 3.84 8.77
CA ILE A 242 -30.32 3.71 7.76
C ILE A 242 -30.90 3.95 6.37
N GLY A 243 -32.05 3.33 6.05
CA GLY A 243 -32.75 3.57 4.79
C GLY A 243 -33.15 5.02 4.60
N TYR A 244 -33.60 5.70 5.66
CA TYR A 244 -33.91 7.12 5.62
C TYR A 244 -32.70 7.98 5.24
N TYR A 245 -31.56 7.79 5.94
CA TYR A 245 -30.33 8.55 5.65
C TYR A 245 -29.73 8.21 4.28
N THR A 246 -29.74 6.94 3.89
CA THR A 246 -29.28 6.50 2.58
C THR A 246 -30.08 7.19 1.48
N ASN A 247 -31.41 7.23 1.57
CA ASN A 247 -32.26 7.90 0.58
C ASN A 247 -32.10 9.43 0.59
N LEU A 248 -31.88 10.04 1.77
CA LEU A 248 -31.74 11.49 1.89
C LEU A 248 -30.45 12.01 1.28
N TYR A 249 -29.38 11.23 1.37
CA TYR A 249 -28.03 11.62 0.98
C TYR A 249 -27.46 10.79 -0.18
N ASP A 250 -28.29 10.05 -0.93
CA ASP A 250 -27.90 9.20 -2.07
C ASP A 250 -27.13 9.93 -3.18
N LYS A 251 -27.32 11.25 -3.30
CA LYS A 251 -26.62 12.11 -4.23
C LYS A 251 -25.15 12.34 -3.89
N TYR A 252 -24.71 12.00 -2.66
CA TYR A 252 -23.33 12.12 -2.24
C TYR A 252 -22.62 10.76 -2.24
N ARG A 253 -21.29 10.80 -2.29
CA ARG A 253 -20.47 9.61 -2.04
C ARG A 253 -20.46 9.30 -0.54
N VAL A 254 -21.56 8.74 -0.03
CA VAL A 254 -21.74 8.43 1.39
C VAL A 254 -22.31 7.03 1.59
N ASP A 255 -21.73 6.27 2.52
CA ASP A 255 -22.14 4.93 2.86
C ASP A 255 -22.59 4.87 4.33
N PHE A 256 -23.85 4.56 4.56
CA PHE A 256 -24.42 4.20 5.87
C PHE A 256 -24.52 2.68 6.02
N ILE A 257 -24.60 2.00 4.93
CA ILE A 257 -24.62 0.56 4.72
C ILE A 257 -24.14 0.31 3.29
N GLU A 258 -23.42 -0.77 3.09
CA GLU A 258 -23.12 -1.22 1.73
C GLU A 258 -24.34 -1.92 1.11
N PRO A 259 -24.44 -2.00 -0.23
CA PRO A 259 -25.53 -2.74 -0.86
C PRO A 259 -25.66 -4.15 -0.30
N GLN A 260 -26.90 -4.68 -0.24
CA GLN A 260 -27.14 -6.01 0.29
C GLN A 260 -26.22 -7.03 -0.37
N SER A 261 -25.29 -7.54 0.42
CA SER A 261 -24.30 -8.53 0.01
C SER A 261 -24.06 -9.50 1.13
N SER A 262 -23.37 -10.59 0.87
CA SER A 262 -22.91 -11.51 1.92
C SER A 262 -21.67 -10.98 2.68
N TYR A 263 -21.28 -9.72 2.46
CA TYR A 263 -20.09 -9.14 3.07
C TYR A 263 -20.40 -8.20 4.21
N ILE A 264 -19.43 -8.10 5.13
CA ILE A 264 -19.41 -7.19 6.28
C ILE A 264 -18.08 -6.45 6.27
N TRP A 265 -18.13 -5.16 6.58
CA TRP A 265 -16.95 -4.27 6.68
C TRP A 265 -16.62 -4.02 8.15
N LEU A 266 -15.38 -4.32 8.54
CA LEU A 266 -14.86 -3.93 9.85
C LEU A 266 -14.14 -2.59 9.75
N THR A 267 -14.56 -1.66 10.58
CA THR A 267 -13.91 -0.36 10.66
C THR A 267 -13.59 -0.01 12.11
N PHE A 268 -12.45 0.63 12.34
CA PHE A 268 -11.98 1.06 13.65
C PHE A 268 -11.76 2.56 13.68
N ASN A 269 -12.08 3.19 14.81
CA ASN A 269 -11.75 4.58 15.07
C ASN A 269 -10.53 4.64 16.00
N GLU A 270 -9.48 5.34 15.56
CA GLU A 270 -8.20 5.47 16.24
C GLU A 270 -7.97 6.91 16.68
N ILE A 271 -8.39 7.22 17.90
CA ILE A 271 -8.22 8.54 18.50
C ILE A 271 -7.01 8.55 19.43
N GLY A 272 -6.67 7.43 20.05
CA GLY A 272 -5.54 7.29 20.96
C GLY A 272 -5.13 5.84 21.15
N GLU A 273 -3.83 5.60 21.31
CA GLU A 273 -3.24 4.27 21.49
C GLU A 273 -3.12 3.92 23.00
N ASN A 274 -3.40 2.65 23.29
CA ASN A 274 -3.31 2.13 24.67
C ASN A 274 -2.79 0.67 24.71
N GLY A 275 -2.07 0.24 23.66
CA GLY A 275 -1.48 -1.09 23.51
C GLY A 275 -2.46 -2.14 22.98
N ARG A 276 -3.65 -1.75 22.48
CA ARG A 276 -4.64 -2.69 21.97
C ARG A 276 -4.60 -2.83 20.45
N THR A 277 -4.25 -1.77 19.74
CA THR A 277 -4.20 -1.77 18.28
C THR A 277 -3.25 -2.84 17.73
N VAL A 278 -2.10 -3.06 18.38
CA VAL A 278 -1.20 -4.17 18.03
C VAL A 278 -1.92 -5.52 18.05
N LYS A 279 -2.71 -5.79 19.10
CA LYS A 279 -3.44 -7.06 19.26
C LYS A 279 -4.60 -7.19 18.28
N ILE A 280 -5.25 -6.07 17.93
CA ILE A 280 -6.28 -6.04 16.88
C ILE A 280 -5.65 -6.40 15.55
N LEU A 281 -4.52 -5.80 15.18
CA LEU A 281 -3.79 -6.11 13.95
C LEU A 281 -3.32 -7.58 13.92
N ASP A 282 -2.79 -8.10 15.04
CA ASP A 282 -2.41 -9.51 15.15
C ASP A 282 -3.62 -10.43 14.89
N THR A 283 -4.78 -10.13 15.47
CA THR A 283 -6.02 -10.89 15.27
C THR A 283 -6.50 -10.79 13.82
N LEU A 284 -6.53 -9.60 13.24
CA LEU A 284 -6.94 -9.41 11.84
C LEU A 284 -6.03 -10.19 10.89
N LYS A 285 -4.71 -10.16 11.14
CA LYS A 285 -3.73 -10.93 10.37
C LYS A 285 -3.95 -12.44 10.51
N GLU A 286 -4.10 -12.95 11.75
CA GLU A 286 -4.38 -14.37 12.02
C GLU A 286 -5.66 -14.85 11.33
N LYS A 287 -6.70 -14.02 11.36
CA LYS A 287 -8.00 -14.34 10.76
C LYS A 287 -8.08 -14.02 9.26
N GLY A 288 -7.03 -13.42 8.67
CA GLY A 288 -6.99 -13.04 7.28
C GLY A 288 -8.05 -11.98 6.91
N VAL A 289 -8.32 -11.02 7.79
CA VAL A 289 -9.34 -9.99 7.58
C VAL A 289 -8.67 -8.62 7.43
N LYS A 290 -9.06 -7.86 6.40
CA LYS A 290 -8.68 -6.46 6.25
C LYS A 290 -9.76 -5.56 6.84
N ALA A 291 -9.34 -4.39 7.32
CA ALA A 291 -10.23 -3.43 7.96
C ALA A 291 -9.88 -1.99 7.54
N VAL A 292 -10.76 -1.06 7.87
CA VAL A 292 -10.49 0.38 7.74
C VAL A 292 -10.15 0.94 9.13
N PHE A 293 -9.09 1.74 9.21
CA PHE A 293 -8.71 2.48 10.42
C PHE A 293 -8.88 3.98 10.16
N PHE A 294 -9.89 4.59 10.78
CA PHE A 294 -10.08 6.04 10.75
C PHE A 294 -9.23 6.69 11.83
N VAL A 295 -8.21 7.44 11.41
CA VAL A 295 -7.16 7.97 12.29
C VAL A 295 -7.24 9.48 12.42
N THR A 296 -6.78 10.02 13.55
CA THR A 296 -6.55 11.46 13.75
C THR A 296 -5.08 11.81 13.54
N LEU A 297 -4.75 13.10 13.36
CA LEU A 297 -3.37 13.54 13.18
C LEU A 297 -2.49 13.22 14.39
N SER A 298 -3.01 13.43 15.61
CA SER A 298 -2.27 13.10 16.82
C SER A 298 -1.97 11.61 16.91
N TYR A 299 -2.97 10.75 16.59
CA TYR A 299 -2.75 9.31 16.58
C TYR A 299 -1.63 8.93 15.58
N VAL A 300 -1.67 9.46 14.37
CA VAL A 300 -0.68 9.15 13.33
C VAL A 300 0.72 9.57 13.77
N LYS A 301 0.86 10.79 14.30
CA LYS A 301 2.16 11.33 14.75
C LYS A 301 2.77 10.54 15.91
N ASP A 302 1.93 10.12 16.85
CA ASP A 302 2.38 9.42 18.04
C ASP A 302 2.64 7.92 17.76
N ASN A 303 2.11 7.38 16.63
CA ASN A 303 2.09 5.95 16.33
C ASN A 303 2.44 5.62 14.86
N GLU A 304 3.41 6.34 14.26
CA GLU A 304 3.80 6.16 12.86
C GLU A 304 4.12 4.69 12.49
N ALA A 305 4.79 3.97 13.40
CA ALA A 305 5.12 2.57 13.17
C ALA A 305 3.87 1.66 13.07
N LEU A 306 2.81 1.96 13.85
CA LEU A 306 1.55 1.22 13.76
C LEU A 306 0.79 1.55 12.47
N VAL A 307 0.77 2.83 12.09
CA VAL A 307 0.12 3.25 10.83
C VAL A 307 0.84 2.64 9.62
N ARG A 308 2.16 2.60 9.63
CA ARG A 308 2.92 1.90 8.59
C ARG A 308 2.58 0.40 8.56
N ARG A 309 2.52 -0.25 9.73
CA ARG A 309 2.10 -1.64 9.82
C ARG A 309 0.69 -1.87 9.26
N MET A 310 -0.27 -0.97 9.54
CA MET A 310 -1.61 -1.05 8.97
C MET A 310 -1.57 -1.02 7.44
N ILE A 311 -0.79 -0.10 6.86
CA ILE A 311 -0.63 0.04 5.42
C ILE A 311 0.05 -1.20 4.84
N ASP A 312 1.16 -1.65 5.42
CA ASP A 312 1.95 -2.79 4.96
C ASP A 312 1.17 -4.12 5.05
N GLU A 313 0.27 -4.25 6.03
CA GLU A 313 -0.64 -5.38 6.16
C GLU A 313 -1.90 -5.25 5.28
N GLY A 314 -2.01 -4.20 4.44
CA GLY A 314 -3.08 -4.00 3.47
C GLY A 314 -4.40 -3.52 4.06
N HIS A 315 -4.39 -2.88 5.22
CA HIS A 315 -5.54 -2.18 5.77
C HIS A 315 -5.70 -0.81 5.13
N VAL A 316 -6.92 -0.28 5.16
CA VAL A 316 -7.22 1.06 4.64
C VAL A 316 -7.13 2.10 5.75
N ILE A 317 -6.45 3.20 5.47
CA ILE A 317 -6.37 4.34 6.39
C ILE A 317 -7.37 5.41 5.95
N GLY A 318 -8.33 5.71 6.81
CA GLY A 318 -9.36 6.73 6.59
C GLY A 318 -9.12 7.98 7.43
N ASN A 319 -9.57 9.11 6.92
CA ASN A 319 -9.46 10.41 7.56
C ASN A 319 -10.56 10.56 8.65
N TYR A 320 -10.15 10.75 9.91
CA TYR A 320 -11.03 11.05 11.06
C TYR A 320 -10.84 12.49 11.54
N THR A 321 -10.43 13.40 10.61
CA THR A 321 -10.01 14.78 10.81
C THR A 321 -8.68 14.94 11.57
N ALA A 322 -8.06 16.10 11.45
CA ALA A 322 -6.81 16.37 12.15
C ALA A 322 -6.99 16.37 13.68
N SER A 323 -8.05 17.01 14.16
CA SER A 323 -8.32 17.16 15.59
C SER A 323 -9.17 16.04 16.21
N GLY A 324 -9.88 15.24 15.41
CA GLY A 324 -10.87 14.27 15.88
C GLY A 324 -12.13 14.90 16.45
N LYS A 325 -12.34 16.20 16.25
CA LYS A 325 -13.52 16.92 16.74
C LYS A 325 -14.68 16.81 15.75
N GLU A 326 -15.89 16.97 16.30
CA GLU A 326 -17.13 17.05 15.51
C GLU A 326 -17.06 18.14 14.46
N VAL A 327 -17.60 17.86 13.27
CA VAL A 327 -17.47 18.73 12.08
C VAL A 327 -18.74 19.41 11.63
N GLY A 328 -19.90 19.03 12.19
CA GLY A 328 -21.20 19.53 11.75
C GLY A 328 -21.42 21.03 11.95
N ASP A 329 -20.64 21.68 12.83
CA ASP A 329 -20.70 23.13 13.09
C ASP A 329 -19.48 23.88 12.55
N LEU A 330 -18.56 23.21 11.86
CA LEU A 330 -17.37 23.87 11.32
C LEU A 330 -17.72 24.70 10.07
N SER A 331 -17.08 25.85 9.95
CA SER A 331 -17.08 26.55 8.66
C SER A 331 -16.35 25.73 7.60
N LEU A 332 -16.66 25.98 6.35
CA LEU A 332 -16.03 25.29 5.20
C LEU A 332 -14.50 25.33 5.25
N ASN A 333 -13.91 26.50 5.56
CA ASN A 333 -12.47 26.65 5.67
C ASN A 333 -11.87 25.81 6.83
N GLN A 334 -12.58 25.72 7.97
CA GLN A 334 -12.16 24.89 9.08
C GLN A 334 -12.22 23.40 8.72
N LEU A 335 -13.32 22.96 8.09
CA LEU A 335 -13.48 21.59 7.65
C LEU A 335 -12.39 21.19 6.63
N THR A 336 -12.16 22.02 5.62
CA THR A 336 -11.10 21.79 4.62
C THR A 336 -9.72 21.69 5.30
N SER A 337 -9.43 22.60 6.24
CA SER A 337 -8.18 22.57 7.00
C SER A 337 -8.03 21.29 7.83
N GLU A 338 -9.10 20.80 8.45
CA GLU A 338 -9.12 19.54 9.22
C GLU A 338 -8.82 18.33 8.34
N LEU A 339 -9.38 18.29 7.14
CA LEU A 339 -9.16 17.19 6.18
C LEU A 339 -7.76 17.23 5.57
N ASP A 340 -7.34 18.40 5.08
CA ASP A 340 -6.08 18.58 4.34
C ASP A 340 -4.87 18.42 5.25
N THR A 341 -4.95 18.90 6.50
CA THR A 341 -3.82 18.81 7.45
C THR A 341 -3.46 17.34 7.71
N LEU A 342 -4.45 16.48 7.94
CA LEU A 342 -4.21 15.06 8.14
C LEU A 342 -3.77 14.36 6.85
N TYR A 343 -4.46 14.65 5.73
CA TYR A 343 -4.11 14.09 4.42
C TYR A 343 -2.65 14.35 4.07
N ASN A 344 -2.23 15.62 4.14
CA ASN A 344 -0.87 16.02 3.76
C ASN A 344 0.16 15.33 4.64
N TYR A 345 -0.07 15.26 5.95
CA TYR A 345 0.86 14.56 6.85
C TYR A 345 0.99 13.08 6.52
N VAL A 346 -0.13 12.38 6.27
CA VAL A 346 -0.12 10.95 5.91
C VAL A 346 0.55 10.74 4.55
N TYR A 347 0.26 11.60 3.58
CA TYR A 347 0.88 11.52 2.27
C TYR A 347 2.40 11.78 2.32
N GLU A 348 2.84 12.82 3.02
CA GLU A 348 4.26 13.16 3.16
C GLU A 348 5.06 12.09 3.92
N THR A 349 4.43 11.45 4.94
CA THR A 349 5.11 10.49 5.82
C THR A 349 5.14 9.08 5.24
N PHE A 350 4.08 8.66 4.56
CA PHE A 350 3.89 7.27 4.14
C PHE A 350 3.76 7.10 2.61
N GLY A 351 3.56 8.17 1.84
CA GLY A 351 3.19 8.11 0.42
C GLY A 351 1.77 7.57 0.20
N TYR A 352 0.93 7.58 1.25
CA TYR A 352 -0.41 7.00 1.23
C TYR A 352 -1.46 8.06 0.95
N GLU A 353 -2.29 7.85 -0.07
CA GLU A 353 -3.41 8.73 -0.43
C GLU A 353 -4.69 8.27 0.28
N MET A 354 -5.17 9.11 1.19
CA MET A 354 -6.44 8.86 1.88
C MET A 354 -7.62 9.19 0.98
N TYR A 355 -8.61 8.30 0.92
CA TYR A 355 -9.81 8.47 0.07
C TYR A 355 -11.12 8.20 0.83
N LEU A 356 -11.04 7.79 2.09
CA LEU A 356 -12.19 7.64 2.98
C LEU A 356 -12.15 8.68 4.07
N PHE A 357 -13.32 9.21 4.39
CA PHE A 357 -13.55 10.14 5.49
C PHE A 357 -14.65 9.61 6.40
N ARG A 358 -14.54 9.85 7.69
CA ARG A 358 -15.62 9.62 8.65
C ARG A 358 -15.79 10.84 9.54
N PRO A 359 -16.99 11.44 9.59
CA PRO A 359 -17.28 12.50 10.55
C PRO A 359 -17.15 11.98 11.99
N PRO A 360 -16.30 12.60 12.84
CA PRO A 360 -16.21 12.23 14.25
C PRO A 360 -17.57 12.26 14.93
N SER A 361 -17.83 11.29 15.80
CA SER A 361 -19.13 11.09 16.50
C SER A 361 -20.34 10.91 15.56
N GLY A 362 -20.16 10.88 14.25
CA GLY A 362 -21.25 10.90 13.27
C GLY A 362 -22.04 12.22 13.26
N TYR A 363 -21.39 13.32 13.67
CA TYR A 363 -21.98 14.66 13.60
C TYR A 363 -21.54 15.37 12.34
N PHE A 364 -22.49 15.72 11.48
CA PHE A 364 -22.24 16.28 10.14
C PHE A 364 -23.41 17.17 9.69
N ASN A 365 -23.25 17.84 8.57
CA ASN A 365 -24.31 18.52 7.83
C ASN A 365 -24.17 18.20 6.33
N GLU A 366 -25.10 18.70 5.51
CA GLU A 366 -25.06 18.45 4.07
C GLU A 366 -23.82 19.07 3.41
N GLN A 367 -23.42 20.28 3.84
CA GLN A 367 -22.19 20.93 3.36
C GLN A 367 -20.95 20.08 3.67
N THR A 368 -20.90 19.39 4.82
CA THR A 368 -19.83 18.45 5.18
C THR A 368 -19.67 17.33 4.14
N LEU A 369 -20.78 16.72 3.73
CA LEU A 369 -20.77 15.63 2.73
C LEU A 369 -20.33 16.14 1.36
N ALA A 370 -20.86 17.29 0.93
CA ALA A 370 -20.50 17.91 -0.32
C ALA A 370 -19.03 18.31 -0.37
N ALA A 371 -18.51 18.92 0.69
CA ALA A 371 -17.10 19.33 0.78
C ALA A 371 -16.15 18.12 0.79
N ALA A 372 -16.46 17.08 1.55
CA ALA A 372 -15.67 15.84 1.56
C ALA A 372 -15.62 15.21 0.16
N GLN A 373 -16.75 15.10 -0.53
CA GLN A 373 -16.79 14.59 -1.90
C GLN A 373 -15.99 15.45 -2.88
N LYS A 374 -16.08 16.78 -2.78
CA LYS A 374 -15.31 17.71 -3.62
C LYS A 374 -13.80 17.58 -3.39
N SER A 375 -13.39 17.22 -2.17
CA SER A 375 -12.00 16.93 -1.81
C SER A 375 -11.58 15.49 -2.18
N GLY A 376 -12.41 14.73 -2.89
CA GLY A 376 -12.11 13.39 -3.37
C GLY A 376 -12.42 12.26 -2.38
N TYR A 377 -13.02 12.55 -1.23
CA TYR A 377 -13.38 11.54 -0.25
C TYR A 377 -14.71 10.86 -0.55
N ARG A 378 -14.79 9.59 -0.13
CA ARG A 378 -16.05 8.89 0.16
C ARG A 378 -16.27 8.97 1.67
N THR A 379 -17.45 9.41 2.09
CA THR A 379 -17.80 9.49 3.51
C THR A 379 -18.39 8.15 3.98
N VAL A 380 -17.83 7.56 5.04
CA VAL A 380 -18.24 6.24 5.54
C VAL A 380 -18.75 6.34 6.97
N PHE A 381 -20.05 6.16 7.14
CA PHE A 381 -20.70 5.98 8.42
C PHE A 381 -20.67 4.51 8.84
N TRP A 382 -21.73 4.01 9.42
CA TRP A 382 -21.88 2.61 9.87
C TRP A 382 -23.34 2.21 9.92
N SER A 383 -23.59 0.94 9.80
CA SER A 383 -24.92 0.35 10.06
C SER A 383 -24.99 -0.36 11.40
N TYR A 384 -23.85 -0.48 12.08
CA TYR A 384 -23.78 -0.98 13.45
C TYR A 384 -22.64 -0.33 14.21
N ALA A 385 -22.96 0.24 15.36
CA ALA A 385 -22.06 0.60 16.43
C ALA A 385 -22.72 0.30 17.77
N TYR A 386 -21.97 0.34 18.85
CA TYR A 386 -22.49 0.21 20.20
C TYR A 386 -21.62 1.01 21.19
N ALA A 387 -22.10 1.21 22.40
CA ALA A 387 -21.35 1.93 23.43
C ALA A 387 -20.20 1.06 23.96
N ASP A 388 -19.14 0.91 23.16
CA ASP A 388 -17.96 0.07 23.45
C ASP A 388 -17.02 0.67 24.52
N TRP A 389 -17.36 1.84 25.00
CA TRP A 389 -16.78 2.53 26.16
C TRP A 389 -17.53 2.23 27.48
N ASP A 390 -18.69 1.54 27.43
CA ASP A 390 -19.46 1.24 28.63
C ASP A 390 -18.73 0.23 29.52
N SER A 391 -18.29 0.70 30.67
CA SER A 391 -17.54 -0.09 31.67
C SER A 391 -18.39 -1.21 32.32
N GLN A 392 -19.71 -1.16 32.19
CA GLN A 392 -20.63 -2.17 32.75
C GLN A 392 -20.89 -3.32 31.78
N MET A 393 -20.55 -3.16 30.51
CA MET A 393 -20.75 -4.18 29.50
C MET A 393 -19.65 -5.26 29.58
N THR A 394 -20.04 -6.51 29.59
CA THR A 394 -19.09 -7.64 29.50
C THR A 394 -18.75 -7.96 28.06
N THR A 395 -17.60 -8.57 27.83
CA THR A 395 -17.16 -9.02 26.48
C THR A 395 -18.20 -9.97 25.84
N ARG A 396 -18.81 -10.86 26.65
CA ARG A 396 -19.87 -11.77 26.17
C ARG A 396 -21.12 -11.01 25.70
N GLN A 397 -21.55 -9.99 26.44
CA GLN A 397 -22.69 -9.16 26.05
C GLN A 397 -22.39 -8.36 24.77
N ALA A 398 -21.20 -7.77 24.67
CA ALA A 398 -20.76 -7.05 23.48
C ALA A 398 -20.74 -7.97 22.26
N LEU A 399 -20.12 -9.15 22.36
CA LEU A 399 -20.10 -10.16 21.30
C LEU A 399 -21.51 -10.60 20.88
N SER A 400 -22.37 -10.95 21.87
CA SER A 400 -23.74 -11.37 21.59
C SER A 400 -24.53 -10.29 20.85
N LYS A 401 -24.38 -9.01 21.27
CA LYS A 401 -25.02 -7.87 20.63
C LYS A 401 -24.52 -7.69 19.20
N ALA A 402 -23.21 -7.73 19.00
CA ALA A 402 -22.58 -7.57 17.68
C ALA A 402 -23.04 -8.69 16.71
N LEU A 403 -23.01 -9.94 17.15
CA LEU A 403 -23.48 -11.08 16.33
C LEU A 403 -24.98 -11.05 16.04
N ALA A 404 -25.80 -10.58 16.98
CA ALA A 404 -27.25 -10.44 16.74
C ALA A 404 -27.58 -9.38 15.69
N ARG A 405 -26.68 -8.42 15.47
CA ARG A 405 -26.84 -7.33 14.50
C ARG A 405 -26.14 -7.57 13.16
N ALA A 406 -25.49 -8.73 12.96
CA ALA A 406 -24.89 -9.08 11.70
C ALA A 406 -25.94 -9.14 10.58
N HIS A 407 -25.66 -8.48 9.46
CA HIS A 407 -26.50 -8.41 8.27
C HIS A 407 -25.64 -8.13 7.04
N GLY A 408 -26.15 -8.49 5.88
CA GLY A 408 -25.47 -8.23 4.60
C GLY A 408 -25.27 -6.73 4.37
N GLY A 409 -24.09 -6.35 3.95
CA GLY A 409 -23.69 -4.95 3.74
C GLY A 409 -23.36 -4.19 5.03
N ALA A 410 -23.25 -4.87 6.17
CA ALA A 410 -22.99 -4.20 7.45
C ALA A 410 -21.63 -3.51 7.47
N ILE A 411 -21.61 -2.25 7.91
CA ILE A 411 -20.41 -1.51 8.26
C ILE A 411 -20.36 -1.41 9.78
N TYR A 412 -19.40 -2.09 10.40
CA TYR A 412 -19.18 -2.08 11.85
C TYR A 412 -18.25 -0.93 12.23
N SER A 413 -18.69 -0.05 13.11
CA SER A 413 -17.85 0.99 13.71
C SER A 413 -17.47 0.59 15.12
N LEU A 414 -16.18 0.34 15.34
CA LEU A 414 -15.59 -0.12 16.59
C LEU A 414 -14.50 0.86 17.04
N SER A 415 -14.30 1.03 18.35
CA SER A 415 -13.16 1.78 18.86
C SER A 415 -11.97 0.83 19.06
N ALA A 416 -10.83 1.11 18.46
CA ALA A 416 -9.63 0.28 18.64
C ALA A 416 -9.09 0.35 20.07
N SER A 417 -9.31 1.47 20.76
CA SER A 417 -8.96 1.61 22.17
C SER A 417 -9.85 0.82 23.14
N SER A 418 -10.96 0.21 22.68
CA SER A 418 -11.88 -0.57 23.51
C SER A 418 -11.32 -1.95 23.88
N SER A 419 -11.32 -2.26 25.19
CA SER A 419 -10.93 -3.60 25.65
C SER A 419 -11.94 -4.67 25.29
N LEU A 420 -13.20 -4.30 25.08
CA LEU A 420 -14.27 -5.21 24.65
C LEU A 420 -14.00 -5.66 23.21
N ASN A 421 -13.76 -4.70 22.32
CA ASN A 421 -13.49 -4.95 20.91
C ASN A 421 -12.23 -5.80 20.73
N GLN A 422 -11.12 -5.46 21.40
CA GLN A 422 -9.89 -6.23 21.30
C GLN A 422 -10.07 -7.69 21.77
N LYS A 423 -10.84 -7.91 22.83
CA LYS A 423 -11.04 -9.28 23.39
C LYS A 423 -12.01 -10.13 22.58
N MET A 424 -13.03 -9.51 21.98
CA MET A 424 -14.07 -10.26 21.25
C MET A 424 -13.77 -10.42 19.76
N LEU A 425 -12.77 -9.73 19.21
CA LEU A 425 -12.60 -9.62 17.76
C LEU A 425 -12.46 -10.97 17.05
N ALA A 426 -11.67 -11.89 17.61
CA ALA A 426 -11.50 -13.23 17.03
C ALA A 426 -12.84 -13.99 16.99
N ASP A 427 -13.56 -14.01 18.12
CA ASP A 427 -14.85 -14.68 18.23
C ASP A 427 -15.93 -13.98 17.37
N LEU A 428 -15.86 -12.67 17.23
CA LEU A 428 -16.74 -11.89 16.36
C LEU A 428 -16.55 -12.30 14.89
N ILE A 429 -15.29 -12.36 14.42
CA ILE A 429 -14.98 -12.79 13.06
C ILE A 429 -15.47 -14.20 12.80
N ASP A 430 -15.15 -15.15 13.69
CA ASP A 430 -15.59 -16.55 13.55
C ASP A 430 -17.13 -16.67 13.59
N GLY A 431 -17.77 -15.94 14.49
CA GLY A 431 -19.22 -15.95 14.62
C GLY A 431 -19.95 -15.32 13.42
N ILE A 432 -19.39 -14.28 12.81
CA ILE A 432 -19.90 -13.68 11.57
C ILE A 432 -19.79 -14.68 10.41
N ARG A 433 -18.63 -15.36 10.26
CA ARG A 433 -18.44 -16.42 9.26
C ARG A 433 -19.40 -17.60 9.47
N ALA A 434 -19.61 -18.01 10.72
CA ALA A 434 -20.57 -19.07 11.06
C ALA A 434 -22.02 -18.71 10.69
N LYS A 435 -22.34 -17.42 10.51
CA LYS A 435 -23.63 -16.93 10.02
C LYS A 435 -23.72 -16.86 8.49
N GLY A 436 -22.65 -17.23 7.78
CA GLY A 436 -22.60 -17.22 6.32
C GLY A 436 -22.21 -15.86 5.71
N PHE A 437 -21.65 -14.95 6.51
CA PHE A 437 -21.10 -13.70 6.01
C PHE A 437 -19.57 -13.79 5.89
N GLU A 438 -19.03 -13.02 4.96
CA GLU A 438 -17.59 -12.83 4.75
C GLU A 438 -17.21 -11.37 4.99
N PHE A 439 -15.90 -11.08 4.97
CA PHE A 439 -15.41 -9.74 5.21
C PHE A 439 -14.91 -9.11 3.91
N ALA A 440 -15.27 -7.85 3.70
CA ALA A 440 -14.75 -7.03 2.63
C ALA A 440 -14.10 -5.75 3.20
N PHE A 441 -13.38 -5.03 2.38
CA PHE A 441 -12.76 -3.75 2.72
C PHE A 441 -12.88 -2.80 1.53
N TYR A 442 -12.75 -1.51 1.80
CA TYR A 442 -12.76 -0.49 0.76
C TYR A 442 -11.45 -0.55 -0.04
N GLN A 443 -11.56 -0.43 -1.36
CA GLN A 443 -10.42 -0.31 -2.25
C GLN A 443 -10.44 1.08 -2.91
N LYS A 444 -9.26 1.62 -3.21
CA LYS A 444 -9.13 2.81 -4.04
C LYS A 444 -9.24 2.37 -5.50
N ASN A 445 -10.16 2.99 -6.25
CA ASN A 445 -10.26 2.84 -7.70
C ASN A 445 -9.20 3.67 -8.39
#